data_60fcb8237dbd749a40f8f7e3abf22807
#
_entry.id   60fcb8237dbd749a40f8f7e3abf22807
#
_cell.length_a   1.000
_cell.length_b   1.000
_cell.length_c   1.000
_cell.angle_alpha   90.00
_cell.angle_beta   90.00
_cell.angle_gamma   90.00
#
_symmetry.space_group_name_H-M   'P 1'
#
loop_
_entity.id
_entity.type
_entity.pdbx_description
1 polymer ?
#
loop_
_entity_poly.entity_id
_entity_poly.type
_entity_poly.pdbx_seq_one_letter_code
_entity_poly.pdbx_strand_id
1 'polypeptide(L)'
;MAVRGVWVRHNDPARGVADRVGGPILEAMHDETLSLHGHGRLSCSLPEDASGLALFLDIDGTLLDIAQTPEAVVVPPGLPDSLKRLAERLEGALALITGRSIGTVDALFRLPATAVSGLHGAEWRGADGRTATIATTEAFELARQHLRRQTADMPGVLFEDKGAAIAAHYRLAPEREAQVRDLMADIAGPVADGWELQEGKQVVELRPRGRDKGDALVSFMGETPFRGRRPVAIGDDVTDEAMFAAANRLDGLSVRVGLDGRPSLARCRVGAPSDVRDWLARISA
;
A
#
# COMPACT_ATOMS: atom_id res chain seq x y z
N MET A 1 -10.14 -19.25 -20.04
CA MET A 1 -8.93 -19.91 -19.46
C MET A 1 -8.18 -18.84 -18.69
N ALA A 2 -8.23 -18.87 -17.38
CA ALA A 2 -7.62 -17.82 -16.55
C ALA A 2 -6.09 -17.98 -16.56
N VAL A 3 -5.38 -17.00 -17.10
CA VAL A 3 -3.91 -16.94 -17.02
C VAL A 3 -3.55 -16.41 -15.64
N ARG A 4 -3.17 -17.32 -14.74
CA ARG A 4 -2.56 -16.96 -13.45
C ARG A 4 -1.18 -16.38 -13.74
N GLY A 5 -0.94 -15.14 -13.33
CA GLY A 5 0.36 -14.50 -13.42
C GLY A 5 1.45 -15.37 -12.80
N VAL A 6 2.42 -15.76 -13.59
CA VAL A 6 3.53 -16.62 -13.17
C VAL A 6 4.62 -15.76 -12.55
N TRP A 7 4.88 -16.00 -11.25
CA TRP A 7 6.07 -15.51 -10.58
C TRP A 7 7.29 -16.30 -11.09
N VAL A 8 8.25 -15.64 -11.68
CA VAL A 8 9.57 -16.26 -11.92
C VAL A 8 10.34 -16.22 -10.59
N ARG A 9 10.31 -17.37 -9.89
CA ARG A 9 11.19 -17.63 -8.76
C ARG A 9 12.50 -18.20 -9.27
N HIS A 10 13.60 -17.63 -8.90
CA HIS A 10 14.88 -18.32 -8.97
C HIS A 10 15.15 -18.99 -7.62
N ASN A 11 15.32 -20.31 -7.71
CA ASN A 11 15.73 -21.32 -6.73
C ASN A 11 14.70 -21.85 -5.73
N ASP A 12 14.32 -23.11 -6.04
CA ASP A 12 13.84 -24.16 -5.16
C ASP A 12 15.04 -25.01 -4.62
N PRO A 13 14.98 -25.79 -3.51
CA PRO A 13 14.09 -26.92 -3.42
C PRO A 13 13.56 -27.34 -2.01
N ALA A 14 12.44 -28.10 -2.07
CA ALA A 14 12.11 -29.30 -1.36
C ALA A 14 11.27 -29.28 -0.06
N ARG A 15 10.09 -29.96 -0.24
CA ARG A 15 9.36 -30.90 0.65
C ARG A 15 8.73 -30.31 1.93
N GLY A 16 7.48 -30.39 2.15
CA GLY A 16 6.54 -31.53 2.12
C GLY A 16 6.26 -31.99 3.54
N VAL A 17 5.03 -31.86 3.98
CA VAL A 17 4.29 -32.83 4.81
C VAL A 17 2.94 -32.20 5.19
N ALA A 18 1.88 -32.87 4.79
CA ALA A 18 0.53 -32.71 5.35
C ALA A 18 0.49 -33.41 6.71
N ASP A 19 -0.28 -32.89 7.64
CA ASP A 19 -1.27 -33.74 8.33
C ASP A 19 -2.27 -32.93 9.17
N ARG A 20 -3.44 -33.47 9.19
CA ARG A 20 -4.70 -33.16 9.84
C ARG A 20 -4.56 -32.96 11.35
N VAL A 21 -5.45 -32.18 11.94
CA VAL A 21 -6.40 -32.63 12.96
C VAL A 21 -7.52 -31.62 13.12
N GLY A 22 -8.75 -32.06 13.04
CA GLY A 22 -9.95 -31.30 13.31
C GLY A 22 -10.42 -31.48 14.77
N GLY A 23 -11.34 -30.63 15.15
CA GLY A 23 -12.17 -30.78 16.34
C GLY A 23 -12.70 -29.42 16.84
N PRO A 24 -14.01 -29.31 17.09
CA PRO A 24 -14.66 -28.05 17.41
C PRO A 24 -14.67 -27.77 18.91
N ILE A 25 -14.52 -26.53 19.32
CA ILE A 25 -15.04 -26.05 20.59
C ILE A 25 -15.85 -24.78 20.33
N LEU A 26 -17.15 -24.95 20.51
CA LEU A 26 -18.15 -23.91 20.64
C LEU A 26 -18.18 -23.44 22.10
N GLU A 27 -18.65 -22.19 22.26
CA GLU A 27 -19.15 -21.55 23.49
C GLU A 27 -18.14 -20.80 24.37
N ALA A 28 -18.22 -19.44 24.25
CA ALA A 28 -18.80 -18.66 25.34
C ALA A 28 -19.01 -17.22 24.87
N MET A 29 -20.28 -16.84 24.85
CA MET A 29 -20.81 -15.49 24.68
C MET A 29 -20.30 -14.58 25.80
N HIS A 30 -19.93 -13.34 25.45
CA HIS A 30 -20.41 -12.21 26.26
C HIS A 30 -20.62 -11.01 25.34
N ASP A 31 -21.87 -10.65 25.27
CA ASP A 31 -22.51 -9.51 24.68
C ASP A 31 -22.00 -8.24 25.37
N GLU A 32 -21.30 -7.37 24.64
CA GLU A 32 -21.21 -5.97 24.98
C GLU A 32 -21.78 -5.16 23.82
N THR A 33 -23.04 -4.83 23.97
CA THR A 33 -23.79 -3.87 23.20
C THR A 33 -23.01 -2.57 23.03
N LEU A 34 -22.40 -2.38 21.86
CA LEU A 34 -21.88 -1.08 21.42
C LEU A 34 -23.06 -0.16 21.13
N SER A 35 -23.36 0.69 22.11
CA SER A 35 -24.28 1.80 22.00
C SER A 35 -23.82 2.78 20.93
N LEU A 36 -24.54 2.85 19.82
CA LEU A 36 -24.42 3.86 18.79
C LEU A 36 -24.97 5.20 19.30
N HIS A 37 -24.17 5.98 19.98
CA HIS A 37 -24.47 7.39 20.23
C HIS A 37 -23.20 8.24 20.29
N GLY A 38 -23.12 9.21 19.40
CA GLY A 38 -22.24 10.36 19.53
C GLY A 38 -21.02 10.32 18.61
N HIS A 39 -20.81 11.44 17.94
CA HIS A 39 -19.57 11.82 17.24
C HIS A 39 -18.39 11.85 18.22
N GLY A 40 -17.99 10.69 18.72
CA GLY A 40 -16.85 10.50 19.60
C GLY A 40 -15.60 10.38 18.75
N ARG A 41 -14.65 11.30 18.94
CA ARG A 41 -13.24 11.06 18.60
C ARG A 41 -12.87 9.71 19.19
N LEU A 42 -12.70 8.70 18.38
CA LEU A 42 -11.99 7.49 18.80
C LEU A 42 -10.54 7.93 19.03
N SER A 43 -10.25 8.32 20.28
CA SER A 43 -8.91 8.62 20.74
C SER A 43 -8.12 7.31 20.66
N CYS A 44 -7.40 7.12 19.56
CA CYS A 44 -6.49 6.01 19.39
C CYS A 44 -5.21 6.31 20.17
N SER A 45 -4.90 5.51 21.16
CA SER A 45 -3.53 5.45 21.66
C SER A 45 -2.72 4.52 20.78
N LEU A 46 -1.87 5.08 19.92
CA LEU A 46 -0.86 4.30 19.20
C LEU A 46 0.07 3.62 20.21
N PRO A 47 0.60 2.41 19.91
CA PRO A 47 1.50 1.71 20.82
C PRO A 47 2.68 2.58 21.25
N GLU A 48 3.04 2.54 22.53
CA GLU A 48 4.18 3.27 23.07
C GLU A 48 5.50 2.52 22.88
N ASP A 49 5.43 1.21 22.68
CA ASP A 49 6.56 0.33 22.42
C ASP A 49 6.43 -0.37 21.07
N ALA A 50 7.55 -0.51 20.37
CA ALA A 50 7.65 -1.20 19.10
C ALA A 50 7.81 -2.73 19.24
N SER A 51 8.06 -3.24 20.45
CA SER A 51 8.34 -4.67 20.70
C SER A 51 7.22 -5.56 20.20
N GLY A 52 7.57 -6.58 19.42
CA GLY A 52 6.62 -7.56 18.88
C GLY A 52 5.67 -7.03 17.81
N LEU A 53 5.87 -5.79 17.34
CA LEU A 53 5.08 -5.22 16.26
C LEU A 53 5.68 -5.55 14.88
N ALA A 54 4.81 -5.61 13.88
CA ALA A 54 5.13 -5.56 12.46
C ALA A 54 4.46 -4.33 11.86
N LEU A 55 5.22 -3.39 11.33
CA LEU A 55 4.66 -2.13 10.81
C LEU A 55 4.47 -2.17 9.31
N PHE A 56 3.29 -1.74 8.86
CA PHE A 56 2.89 -1.62 7.47
C PHE A 56 2.41 -0.20 7.22
N LEU A 57 3.19 0.59 6.52
CA LEU A 57 2.98 2.01 6.35
C LEU A 57 2.76 2.35 4.88
N ASP A 58 1.66 3.03 4.59
CA ASP A 58 1.53 3.75 3.33
C ASP A 58 2.41 5.00 3.33
N ILE A 59 2.60 5.63 2.17
CA ILE A 59 3.50 6.78 1.99
C ILE A 59 2.72 8.08 1.82
N ASP A 60 1.95 8.20 0.74
CA ASP A 60 1.32 9.45 0.34
C ASP A 60 0.04 9.72 1.13
N GLY A 61 -0.01 10.82 1.88
CA GLY A 61 -1.10 11.10 2.81
C GLY A 61 -0.94 10.44 4.17
N THR A 62 0.12 9.62 4.35
CA THR A 62 0.39 8.84 5.57
C THR A 62 1.74 9.22 6.21
N LEU A 63 2.84 9.02 5.52
CA LEU A 63 4.18 9.47 5.93
C LEU A 63 4.51 10.85 5.38
N LEU A 64 4.04 11.14 4.18
CA LEU A 64 4.26 12.38 3.45
C LEU A 64 2.95 13.10 3.21
N ASP A 65 2.99 14.42 3.25
CA ASP A 65 1.85 15.24 2.89
C ASP A 65 1.58 15.14 1.39
N ILE A 66 0.29 15.13 0.99
CA ILE A 66 -0.10 15.03 -0.41
C ILE A 66 0.34 16.30 -1.16
N ALA A 67 1.13 16.12 -2.22
CA ALA A 67 1.57 17.20 -3.11
C ALA A 67 0.70 17.33 -4.37
N GLN A 68 0.86 18.42 -5.12
CA GLN A 68 0.12 18.65 -6.37
C GLN A 68 0.58 17.71 -7.49
N THR A 69 1.86 17.35 -7.52
CA THR A 69 2.44 16.37 -8.46
C THR A 69 3.26 15.35 -7.69
N PRO A 70 3.47 14.14 -8.24
CA PRO A 70 4.29 13.09 -7.59
C PRO A 70 5.72 13.56 -7.26
N GLU A 71 6.30 14.44 -8.10
CA GLU A 71 7.67 14.94 -7.95
C GLU A 71 7.78 16.08 -6.92
N ALA A 72 6.67 16.78 -6.66
CA ALA A 72 6.64 17.90 -5.71
C ALA A 72 6.58 17.47 -4.25
N VAL A 73 6.66 16.17 -3.99
CA VAL A 73 6.61 15.62 -2.63
C VAL A 73 7.88 16.00 -1.87
N VAL A 74 7.69 16.46 -0.63
CA VAL A 74 8.78 16.84 0.28
C VAL A 74 8.90 15.79 1.38
N VAL A 75 10.08 15.20 1.52
CA VAL A 75 10.40 14.30 2.63
C VAL A 75 10.82 15.16 3.83
N PRO A 76 10.08 15.12 4.95
CA PRO A 76 10.44 15.89 6.14
C PRO A 76 11.79 15.47 6.69
N PRO A 77 12.61 16.44 7.17
CA PRO A 77 13.87 16.14 7.82
C PRO A 77 13.71 15.14 8.97
N GLY A 78 14.63 14.18 9.07
CA GLY A 78 14.64 13.16 10.14
C GLY A 78 13.69 11.98 9.93
N LEU A 79 12.73 12.04 9.01
CA LEU A 79 11.85 10.90 8.73
C LEU A 79 12.62 9.66 8.23
N PRO A 80 13.55 9.75 7.27
CA PRO A 80 14.35 8.60 6.86
C PRO A 80 15.15 7.97 8.02
N ASP A 81 15.73 8.81 8.88
CA ASP A 81 16.48 8.34 10.04
C ASP A 81 15.58 7.64 11.07
N SER A 82 14.37 8.15 11.30
CA SER A 82 13.39 7.51 12.18
C SER A 82 12.94 6.16 11.62
N LEU A 83 12.65 6.07 10.32
CA LEU A 83 12.30 4.80 9.66
C LEU A 83 13.44 3.80 9.73
N LYS A 84 14.70 4.24 9.54
CA LYS A 84 15.88 3.38 9.64
C LYS A 84 16.03 2.81 11.05
N ARG A 85 16.04 3.67 12.09
CA ARG A 85 16.13 3.22 13.49
C ARG A 85 14.98 2.27 13.85
N LEU A 86 13.79 2.58 13.37
CA LEU A 86 12.63 1.75 13.63
C LEU A 86 12.74 0.38 12.95
N ALA A 87 13.22 0.32 11.71
CA ALA A 87 13.48 -0.95 11.03
C ALA A 87 14.52 -1.79 11.81
N GLU A 88 15.55 -1.17 12.36
CA GLU A 88 16.56 -1.82 13.22
C GLU A 88 15.91 -2.35 14.52
N ARG A 89 15.12 -1.53 15.23
CA ARG A 89 14.41 -1.96 16.46
C ARG A 89 13.41 -3.09 16.23
N LEU A 90 12.77 -3.09 15.09
CA LEU A 90 11.82 -4.13 14.68
C LEU A 90 12.51 -5.34 14.04
N GLU A 91 13.85 -5.39 14.03
CA GLU A 91 14.63 -6.47 13.40
C GLU A 91 14.23 -6.70 11.93
N GLY A 92 13.87 -5.62 11.23
CA GLY A 92 13.43 -5.62 9.84
C GLY A 92 11.92 -5.78 9.63
N ALA A 93 11.10 -5.91 10.68
CA ALA A 93 9.64 -6.06 10.55
C ALA A 93 8.93 -4.71 10.28
N LEU A 94 9.46 -3.92 9.36
CA LEU A 94 8.90 -2.69 8.80
C LEU A 94 8.74 -2.86 7.29
N ALA A 95 7.56 -2.65 6.76
CA ALA A 95 7.29 -2.64 5.33
C ALA A 95 6.57 -1.36 4.90
N LEU A 96 6.98 -0.82 3.74
CA LEU A 96 6.26 0.25 3.06
C LEU A 96 5.36 -0.37 1.99
N ILE A 97 4.06 -0.04 2.01
CA ILE A 97 3.06 -0.58 1.06
C ILE A 97 2.41 0.60 0.33
N THR A 98 2.76 0.77 -0.94
CA THR A 98 2.49 2.03 -1.65
C THR A 98 2.13 1.83 -3.13
N GLY A 99 1.50 2.83 -3.73
CA GLY A 99 1.35 2.94 -5.18
C GLY A 99 2.60 3.46 -5.91
N ARG A 100 3.67 3.83 -5.18
CA ARG A 100 4.94 4.25 -5.77
C ARG A 100 5.78 3.03 -6.17
N SER A 101 6.65 3.18 -7.17
CA SER A 101 7.65 2.14 -7.49
C SER A 101 8.70 2.03 -6.39
N ILE A 102 9.34 0.86 -6.26
CA ILE A 102 10.46 0.64 -5.33
C ILE A 102 11.59 1.64 -5.59
N GLY A 103 11.89 1.93 -6.86
CA GLY A 103 12.90 2.91 -7.24
C GLY A 103 12.58 4.31 -6.71
N THR A 104 11.32 4.73 -6.76
CA THR A 104 10.86 6.01 -6.18
C THR A 104 10.99 6.02 -4.66
N VAL A 105 10.61 4.92 -3.98
CA VAL A 105 10.75 4.77 -2.53
C VAL A 105 12.21 4.91 -2.11
N ASP A 106 13.13 4.25 -2.83
CA ASP A 106 14.57 4.32 -2.55
C ASP A 106 15.14 5.72 -2.77
N ALA A 107 14.67 6.42 -3.80
CA ALA A 107 15.07 7.81 -4.04
C ALA A 107 14.61 8.77 -2.94
N LEU A 108 13.38 8.56 -2.40
CA LEU A 108 12.81 9.39 -1.35
C LEU A 108 13.45 9.15 0.03
N PHE A 109 13.60 7.89 0.43
CA PHE A 109 13.97 7.56 1.82
C PHE A 109 15.38 7.02 1.98
N ARG A 110 16.03 6.56 0.91
CA ARG A 110 17.38 5.96 0.93
C ARG A 110 17.47 4.74 1.87
N LEU A 111 16.43 3.88 1.83
CA LEU A 111 16.28 2.69 2.68
C LEU A 111 16.28 1.39 1.85
N PRO A 112 17.38 1.03 1.18
CA PRO A 112 17.41 -0.09 0.23
C PRO A 112 17.20 -1.47 0.87
N ALA A 113 17.35 -1.58 2.19
CA ALA A 113 17.13 -2.83 2.93
C ALA A 113 15.71 -2.96 3.50
N THR A 114 14.86 -1.93 3.38
CA THR A 114 13.50 -1.98 3.91
C THR A 114 12.60 -2.78 2.98
N ALA A 115 11.74 -3.62 3.55
CA ALA A 115 10.71 -4.34 2.81
C ALA A 115 9.73 -3.36 2.16
N VAL A 116 9.39 -3.58 0.89
CA VAL A 116 8.50 -2.70 0.12
C VAL A 116 7.57 -3.53 -0.75
N SER A 117 6.29 -3.21 -0.74
CA SER A 117 5.35 -3.58 -1.78
C SER A 117 4.99 -2.31 -2.56
N GLY A 118 5.56 -2.17 -3.76
CA GLY A 118 5.34 -1.07 -4.68
C GLY A 118 4.27 -1.38 -5.71
N LEU A 119 3.77 -0.33 -6.40
CA LEU A 119 2.79 -0.42 -7.48
C LEU A 119 1.58 -1.28 -7.10
N HIS A 120 1.04 -1.07 -5.89
CA HIS A 120 -0.09 -1.84 -5.35
C HIS A 120 0.13 -3.36 -5.37
N GLY A 121 1.37 -3.83 -5.19
CA GLY A 121 1.73 -5.25 -5.19
C GLY A 121 2.34 -5.77 -6.49
N ALA A 122 2.53 -4.92 -7.51
CA ALA A 122 3.22 -5.31 -8.74
C ALA A 122 4.74 -5.42 -8.58
N GLU A 123 5.30 -4.70 -7.63
CA GLU A 123 6.70 -4.79 -7.22
C GLU A 123 6.79 -5.25 -5.77
N TRP A 124 7.77 -6.06 -5.49
CA TRP A 124 8.01 -6.63 -4.16
C TRP A 124 9.50 -6.63 -3.83
N ARG A 125 9.82 -6.20 -2.63
CA ARG A 125 11.13 -6.42 -2.01
C ARG A 125 10.89 -6.95 -0.60
N GLY A 126 11.35 -8.17 -0.32
CA GLY A 126 11.31 -8.77 1.01
C GLY A 126 12.35 -8.15 1.96
N ALA A 127 12.21 -8.42 3.26
CA ALA A 127 13.21 -8.01 4.26
C ALA A 127 14.58 -8.69 4.06
N ASP A 128 14.63 -9.79 3.31
CA ASP A 128 15.85 -10.49 2.90
C ASP A 128 16.50 -9.89 1.64
N GLY A 129 15.96 -8.79 1.12
CA GLY A 129 16.45 -8.09 -0.08
C GLY A 129 16.07 -8.76 -1.40
N ARG A 130 15.39 -9.92 -1.41
CA ARG A 130 14.89 -10.51 -2.65
C ARG A 130 13.82 -9.60 -3.26
N THR A 131 13.89 -9.42 -4.57
CA THR A 131 12.93 -8.62 -5.33
C THR A 131 12.15 -9.46 -6.32
N ALA A 132 10.92 -9.05 -6.59
CA ALA A 132 10.09 -9.62 -7.65
C ALA A 132 9.27 -8.49 -8.29
N THR A 133 9.02 -8.60 -9.59
CA THR A 133 8.23 -7.63 -10.36
C THR A 133 7.33 -8.41 -11.32
N ILE A 134 6.12 -7.91 -11.54
CA ILE A 134 5.24 -8.43 -12.58
C ILE A 134 5.80 -8.02 -13.95
N ALA A 135 5.99 -9.01 -14.82
CA ALA A 135 6.42 -8.75 -16.19
C ALA A 135 5.30 -8.05 -16.97
N THR A 136 5.65 -7.02 -17.73
CA THR A 136 4.75 -6.35 -18.66
C THR A 136 4.56 -7.17 -19.94
N THR A 137 3.44 -6.96 -20.64
CA THR A 137 3.15 -7.57 -21.94
C THR A 137 3.36 -6.57 -23.06
N GLU A 138 3.49 -7.05 -24.30
CA GLU A 138 3.56 -6.19 -25.48
C GLU A 138 2.32 -5.27 -25.56
N ALA A 139 1.14 -5.80 -25.27
CA ALA A 139 -0.10 -5.01 -25.23
C ALA A 139 -0.01 -3.88 -24.22
N PHE A 140 0.57 -4.10 -23.02
CA PHE A 140 0.76 -3.07 -22.04
C PHE A 140 1.79 -2.01 -22.48
N GLU A 141 2.86 -2.41 -23.18
CA GLU A 141 3.83 -1.47 -23.74
C GLU A 141 3.19 -0.56 -24.81
N LEU A 142 2.28 -1.10 -25.63
CA LEU A 142 1.50 -0.29 -26.57
C LEU A 142 0.55 0.66 -25.86
N ALA A 143 -0.11 0.22 -24.79
CA ALA A 143 -0.97 1.04 -23.93
C ALA A 143 -0.16 2.21 -23.33
N ARG A 144 1.04 1.95 -22.81
CA ARG A 144 1.96 2.96 -22.26
C ARG A 144 2.31 4.03 -23.30
N GLN A 145 2.71 3.60 -24.51
CA GLN A 145 3.06 4.51 -25.60
C GLN A 145 1.85 5.33 -26.04
N HIS A 146 0.65 4.74 -26.05
CA HIS A 146 -0.57 5.42 -26.43
C HIS A 146 -0.91 6.51 -25.40
N LEU A 147 -0.93 6.18 -24.10
CA LEU A 147 -1.20 7.14 -23.04
C LEU A 147 -0.22 8.32 -23.07
N ARG A 148 1.08 8.03 -23.21
CA ARG A 148 2.12 9.06 -23.28
C ARG A 148 1.89 10.04 -24.45
N ARG A 149 1.50 9.54 -25.62
CA ARG A 149 1.23 10.41 -26.79
C ARG A 149 0.00 11.27 -26.58
N GLN A 150 -1.11 10.68 -26.11
CA GLN A 150 -2.38 11.40 -25.95
C GLN A 150 -2.28 12.49 -24.87
N THR A 151 -1.63 12.19 -23.76
CA THR A 151 -1.47 13.17 -22.66
C THR A 151 -0.52 14.31 -23.01
N ALA A 152 0.41 14.14 -23.97
CA ALA A 152 1.28 15.21 -24.45
C ALA A 152 0.49 16.37 -25.07
N ASP A 153 -0.68 16.09 -25.66
CA ASP A 153 -1.58 17.07 -26.25
C ASP A 153 -2.66 17.58 -25.27
N MET A 154 -2.56 17.22 -23.98
CA MET A 154 -3.52 17.57 -22.93
C MET A 154 -2.88 18.45 -21.85
N PRO A 155 -2.81 19.80 -22.02
CA PRO A 155 -2.23 20.69 -21.02
C PRO A 155 -2.84 20.48 -19.64
N GLY A 156 -1.99 20.34 -18.61
CA GLY A 156 -2.37 20.10 -17.23
C GLY A 156 -2.65 18.64 -16.88
N VAL A 157 -2.64 17.72 -17.85
CA VAL A 157 -2.65 16.27 -17.61
C VAL A 157 -1.21 15.76 -17.61
N LEU A 158 -0.81 15.05 -16.53
CA LEU A 158 0.55 14.51 -16.39
C LEU A 158 0.51 12.98 -16.58
N PHE A 159 1.36 12.49 -17.48
CA PHE A 159 1.65 11.07 -17.62
C PHE A 159 2.71 10.65 -16.60
N GLU A 160 2.44 9.59 -15.85
CA GLU A 160 3.41 8.95 -14.96
C GLU A 160 3.64 7.51 -15.40
N ASP A 161 4.90 7.16 -15.66
CA ASP A 161 5.35 5.80 -15.95
C ASP A 161 5.94 5.19 -14.68
N LYS A 162 5.28 4.17 -14.14
CA LYS A 162 5.71 3.46 -12.94
C LYS A 162 6.30 2.08 -13.25
N GLY A 163 6.63 1.76 -14.50
CA GLY A 163 7.09 0.44 -14.91
C GLY A 163 5.93 -0.52 -15.20
N ALA A 164 5.48 -1.35 -14.27
CA ALA A 164 4.35 -2.26 -14.47
C ALA A 164 2.97 -1.59 -14.36
N ALA A 165 2.91 -0.31 -14.05
CA ALA A 165 1.70 0.51 -14.04
C ALA A 165 1.93 1.83 -14.75
N ILE A 166 0.85 2.48 -15.23
CA ILE A 166 0.89 3.83 -15.83
C ILE A 166 -0.28 4.64 -15.31
N ALA A 167 -0.09 5.95 -15.13
CA ALA A 167 -1.11 6.83 -14.60
C ALA A 167 -1.26 8.12 -15.40
N ALA A 168 -2.49 8.67 -15.41
CA ALA A 168 -2.81 9.98 -15.91
C ALA A 168 -3.37 10.83 -14.75
N HIS A 169 -2.61 11.87 -14.36
CA HIS A 169 -3.00 12.83 -13.33
C HIS A 169 -3.66 14.04 -13.97
N TYR A 170 -4.85 14.40 -13.49
CA TYR A 170 -5.59 15.57 -13.99
C TYR A 170 -5.83 16.64 -12.92
N ARG A 171 -5.01 16.61 -11.84
CA ARG A 171 -5.13 17.57 -10.72
C ARG A 171 -4.93 19.01 -11.14
N LEU A 172 -4.07 19.27 -12.14
CA LEU A 172 -3.81 20.59 -12.69
C LEU A 172 -4.81 20.99 -13.80
N ALA A 173 -5.69 20.07 -14.20
CA ALA A 173 -6.73 20.26 -15.20
C ALA A 173 -7.98 19.44 -14.83
N PRO A 174 -8.65 19.74 -13.70
CA PRO A 174 -9.78 18.93 -13.21
C PRO A 174 -10.97 18.91 -14.19
N GLU A 175 -11.10 19.91 -15.06
CA GLU A 175 -12.11 19.94 -16.12
C GLU A 175 -11.92 18.86 -17.18
N ARG A 176 -10.75 18.22 -17.24
CA ARG A 176 -10.43 17.13 -18.18
C ARG A 176 -10.73 15.74 -17.60
N GLU A 177 -11.32 15.64 -16.41
CA GLU A 177 -11.62 14.35 -15.76
C GLU A 177 -12.31 13.35 -16.69
N ALA A 178 -13.41 13.76 -17.35
CA ALA A 178 -14.14 12.87 -18.25
C ALA A 178 -13.26 12.40 -19.41
N GLN A 179 -12.52 13.32 -20.05
CA GLN A 179 -11.61 12.99 -21.15
C GLN A 179 -10.50 12.01 -20.75
N VAL A 180 -9.95 12.17 -19.54
CA VAL A 180 -8.92 11.25 -19.01
C VAL A 180 -9.52 9.88 -18.71
N ARG A 181 -10.72 9.81 -18.12
CA ARG A 181 -11.41 8.55 -17.85
C ARG A 181 -11.72 7.77 -19.12
N ASP A 182 -12.25 8.44 -20.14
CA ASP A 182 -12.56 7.82 -21.45
C ASP A 182 -11.26 7.29 -22.10
N LEU A 183 -10.20 8.09 -22.14
CA LEU A 183 -8.91 7.69 -22.68
C LEU A 183 -8.36 6.46 -21.93
N MET A 184 -8.39 6.46 -20.61
CA MET A 184 -7.90 5.34 -19.80
C MET A 184 -8.75 4.08 -19.99
N ALA A 185 -10.06 4.20 -20.17
CA ALA A 185 -10.95 3.08 -20.47
C ALA A 185 -10.63 2.45 -21.84
N ASP A 186 -10.41 3.26 -22.86
CA ASP A 186 -10.00 2.80 -24.20
C ASP A 186 -8.66 2.06 -24.18
N ILE A 187 -7.69 2.60 -23.43
CA ILE A 187 -6.35 2.03 -23.27
C ILE A 187 -6.39 0.71 -22.48
N ALA A 188 -7.27 0.60 -21.48
CA ALA A 188 -7.37 -0.60 -20.65
C ALA A 188 -7.99 -1.80 -21.38
N GLY A 189 -8.83 -1.59 -22.38
CA GLY A 189 -9.53 -2.65 -23.10
C GLY A 189 -8.61 -3.78 -23.59
N PRO A 190 -7.54 -3.49 -24.35
CA PRO A 190 -6.60 -4.49 -24.87
C PRO A 190 -5.79 -5.26 -23.82
N VAL A 191 -5.72 -4.78 -22.59
CA VAL A 191 -4.92 -5.35 -21.48
C VAL A 191 -5.76 -5.86 -20.32
N ALA A 192 -7.09 -5.91 -20.47
CA ALA A 192 -8.04 -6.22 -19.39
C ALA A 192 -7.81 -7.59 -18.71
N ASP A 193 -7.16 -8.55 -19.38
CA ASP A 193 -6.88 -9.87 -18.80
C ASP A 193 -5.84 -9.83 -17.66
N GLY A 194 -4.96 -8.81 -17.64
CA GLY A 194 -3.88 -8.72 -16.65
C GLY A 194 -3.82 -7.40 -15.90
N TRP A 195 -4.53 -6.37 -16.37
CA TRP A 195 -4.55 -5.04 -15.78
C TRP A 195 -5.97 -4.56 -15.51
N GLU A 196 -6.08 -3.60 -14.60
CA GLU A 196 -7.34 -2.96 -14.23
C GLU A 196 -7.15 -1.47 -14.00
N LEU A 197 -8.22 -0.71 -14.16
CA LEU A 197 -8.23 0.71 -13.82
C LEU A 197 -8.46 0.88 -12.31
N GLN A 198 -7.65 1.72 -11.71
CA GLN A 198 -7.80 2.20 -10.33
C GLN A 198 -8.00 3.71 -10.36
N GLU A 199 -9.13 4.17 -9.80
CA GLU A 199 -9.38 5.60 -9.61
C GLU A 199 -8.82 6.07 -8.28
N GLY A 200 -8.16 7.25 -8.29
CA GLY A 200 -7.63 7.91 -7.11
C GLY A 200 -8.05 9.39 -7.06
N LYS A 201 -7.41 10.16 -6.18
CA LYS A 201 -7.67 11.61 -6.04
C LYS A 201 -7.12 12.39 -7.25
N GLN A 202 -7.94 12.59 -8.26
CA GLN A 202 -7.60 13.28 -9.52
C GLN A 202 -6.51 12.56 -10.33
N VAL A 203 -6.56 11.24 -10.34
CA VAL A 203 -5.71 10.35 -11.10
C VAL A 203 -6.50 9.10 -11.51
N VAL A 204 -6.21 8.58 -12.70
CA VAL A 204 -6.62 7.23 -13.12
C VAL A 204 -5.34 6.45 -13.43
N GLU A 205 -5.23 5.26 -12.83
CA GLU A 205 -4.07 4.39 -12.99
C GLU A 205 -4.49 3.07 -13.64
N LEU A 206 -3.72 2.61 -14.61
CA LEU A 206 -3.79 1.26 -15.16
C LEU A 206 -2.70 0.43 -14.49
N ARG A 207 -3.11 -0.52 -13.66
CA ARG A 207 -2.24 -1.34 -12.81
C ARG A 207 -2.47 -2.83 -12.99
N PRO A 208 -1.51 -3.68 -12.65
CA PRO A 208 -1.74 -5.12 -12.64
C PRO A 208 -2.90 -5.51 -11.71
N ARG A 209 -3.74 -6.44 -12.22
CA ARG A 209 -4.91 -6.96 -11.52
C ARG A 209 -4.54 -7.98 -10.45
N GLY A 210 -5.37 -8.08 -9.42
CA GLY A 210 -5.41 -9.23 -8.53
C GLY A 210 -4.47 -9.17 -7.33
N ARG A 211 -3.96 -7.98 -7.01
CA ARG A 211 -3.23 -7.73 -5.75
C ARG A 211 -3.62 -6.39 -5.18
N ASP A 212 -3.75 -6.36 -3.87
CA ASP A 212 -4.01 -5.14 -3.14
C ASP A 212 -3.05 -5.00 -1.93
N LYS A 213 -3.19 -3.90 -1.20
CA LYS A 213 -2.33 -3.65 -0.02
C LYS A 213 -2.58 -4.64 1.12
N GLY A 214 -3.77 -5.24 1.19
CA GLY A 214 -4.09 -6.30 2.15
C GLY A 214 -3.37 -7.61 1.84
N ASP A 215 -3.33 -8.01 0.55
CA ASP A 215 -2.57 -9.17 0.10
C ASP A 215 -1.07 -9.00 0.38
N ALA A 216 -0.55 -7.78 0.18
CA ALA A 216 0.83 -7.46 0.50
C ALA A 216 1.13 -7.65 1.99
N LEU A 217 0.27 -7.11 2.88
CA LEU A 217 0.41 -7.30 4.32
C LEU A 217 0.40 -8.78 4.70
N VAL A 218 -0.57 -9.55 4.20
CA VAL A 218 -0.69 -11.00 4.50
C VAL A 218 0.55 -11.76 4.02
N SER A 219 1.08 -11.40 2.84
CA SER A 219 2.30 -12.02 2.31
C SER A 219 3.49 -11.76 3.23
N PHE A 220 3.71 -10.52 3.67
CA PHE A 220 4.77 -10.20 4.62
C PHE A 220 4.60 -10.92 5.95
N MET A 221 3.38 -10.97 6.51
CA MET A 221 3.10 -11.68 7.76
C MET A 221 3.38 -13.19 7.69
N GLY A 222 3.41 -13.76 6.49
CA GLY A 222 3.83 -15.15 6.25
C GLY A 222 5.36 -15.36 6.32
N GLU A 223 6.17 -14.31 6.31
CA GLU A 223 7.63 -14.36 6.18
C GLU A 223 8.34 -13.81 7.41
N THR A 224 9.58 -14.27 7.65
CA THR A 224 10.49 -13.63 8.63
C THR A 224 10.97 -12.31 8.05
N PRO A 225 11.02 -11.21 8.84
CA PRO A 225 10.88 -11.15 10.32
C PRO A 225 9.46 -10.84 10.81
N PHE A 226 8.45 -10.74 9.95
CA PHE A 226 7.08 -10.31 10.31
C PHE A 226 6.28 -11.41 11.02
N ARG A 227 6.57 -12.67 10.72
CA ARG A 227 5.82 -13.81 11.23
C ARG A 227 5.75 -13.84 12.75
N GLY A 228 4.53 -14.02 13.29
CA GLY A 228 4.28 -14.09 14.73
C GLY A 228 4.24 -12.75 15.46
N ARG A 229 4.43 -11.63 14.73
CA ARG A 229 4.30 -10.28 15.29
C ARG A 229 2.88 -9.76 15.12
N ARG A 230 2.53 -8.74 15.90
CA ARG A 230 1.23 -8.07 15.79
C ARG A 230 1.30 -6.98 14.68
N PRO A 231 0.48 -7.06 13.62
CA PRO A 231 0.52 -6.07 12.56
C PRO A 231 -0.08 -4.72 13.01
N VAL A 232 0.57 -3.64 12.61
CA VAL A 232 0.04 -2.26 12.70
C VAL A 232 0.04 -1.69 11.29
N ALA A 233 -1.13 -1.43 10.74
CA ALA A 233 -1.35 -0.90 9.40
C ALA A 233 -1.78 0.56 9.47
N ILE A 234 -1.08 1.47 8.79
CA ILE A 234 -1.38 2.91 8.76
C ILE A 234 -1.50 3.38 7.31
N GLY A 235 -2.61 4.07 7.00
CA GLY A 235 -2.91 4.57 5.65
C GLY A 235 -3.94 5.69 5.66
N ASP A 236 -4.20 6.36 4.53
CA ASP A 236 -5.12 7.49 4.43
C ASP A 236 -6.24 7.32 3.40
N ASP A 237 -6.09 6.40 2.44
CA ASP A 237 -6.97 6.34 1.28
C ASP A 237 -7.78 5.02 1.19
N VAL A 238 -8.66 4.95 0.20
CA VAL A 238 -9.51 3.79 -0.09
C VAL A 238 -8.69 2.52 -0.36
N THR A 239 -7.52 2.67 -0.97
CA THR A 239 -6.61 1.53 -1.23
C THR A 239 -6.05 0.89 0.05
N ASP A 240 -6.08 1.60 1.18
CA ASP A 240 -5.62 1.10 2.48
C ASP A 240 -6.68 0.29 3.22
N GLU A 241 -7.95 0.37 2.81
CA GLU A 241 -9.03 -0.36 3.47
C GLU A 241 -8.81 -1.88 3.44
N ALA A 242 -8.25 -2.42 2.35
CA ALA A 242 -7.85 -3.82 2.27
C ALA A 242 -6.74 -4.16 3.28
N MET A 243 -5.77 -3.25 3.46
CA MET A 243 -4.70 -3.39 4.45
C MET A 243 -5.25 -3.34 5.89
N PHE A 244 -6.20 -2.43 6.16
CA PHE A 244 -6.89 -2.36 7.44
C PHE A 244 -7.67 -3.63 7.75
N ALA A 245 -8.43 -4.15 6.76
CA ALA A 245 -9.15 -5.41 6.90
C ALA A 245 -8.21 -6.58 7.20
N ALA A 246 -7.06 -6.64 6.52
CA ALA A 246 -6.06 -7.68 6.75
C ALA A 246 -5.45 -7.60 8.15
N ALA A 247 -5.05 -6.41 8.60
CA ALA A 247 -4.53 -6.21 9.96
C ALA A 247 -5.56 -6.58 11.02
N ASN A 248 -6.82 -6.17 10.83
CA ASN A 248 -7.91 -6.49 11.75
C ASN A 248 -8.17 -7.99 11.88
N ARG A 249 -8.09 -8.76 10.77
CA ARG A 249 -8.24 -10.24 10.79
C ARG A 249 -7.10 -10.94 11.53
N LEU A 250 -5.94 -10.29 11.63
CA LEU A 250 -4.75 -10.79 12.33
C LEU A 250 -4.60 -10.21 13.74
N ASP A 251 -5.70 -9.75 14.35
CA ASP A 251 -5.74 -9.12 15.68
C ASP A 251 -4.77 -7.94 15.84
N GLY A 252 -4.48 -7.29 14.72
CA GLY A 252 -3.62 -6.12 14.64
C GLY A 252 -4.34 -4.82 14.93
N LEU A 253 -3.63 -3.72 14.71
CA LEU A 253 -4.13 -2.36 14.77
C LEU A 253 -4.19 -1.77 13.37
N SER A 254 -5.31 -1.16 13.01
CA SER A 254 -5.47 -0.40 11.79
C SER A 254 -5.76 1.06 12.09
N VAL A 255 -5.03 1.96 11.44
CA VAL A 255 -5.04 3.40 11.74
C VAL A 255 -5.23 4.18 10.44
N ARG A 256 -6.32 4.93 10.36
CA ARG A 256 -6.56 5.85 9.25
C ARG A 256 -6.00 7.22 9.58
N VAL A 257 -5.28 7.81 8.63
CA VAL A 257 -4.84 9.19 8.66
C VAL A 257 -5.92 10.09 8.03
N GLY A 258 -6.25 11.19 8.70
CA GLY A 258 -7.27 12.14 8.26
C GLY A 258 -8.60 12.02 8.99
N LEU A 259 -9.30 13.16 9.08
CA LEU A 259 -10.56 13.32 9.81
C LEU A 259 -11.74 13.67 8.88
N ASP A 260 -11.69 13.23 7.64
CA ASP A 260 -12.67 13.57 6.58
C ASP A 260 -14.05 12.92 6.75
N GLY A 261 -14.26 12.15 7.83
CA GLY A 261 -15.56 11.53 8.14
C GLY A 261 -15.95 10.36 7.23
N ARG A 262 -15.15 9.98 6.23
CA ARG A 262 -15.47 8.85 5.36
C ARG A 262 -15.50 7.53 6.17
N PRO A 263 -16.43 6.61 5.85
CA PRO A 263 -16.42 5.26 6.41
C PRO A 263 -15.06 4.58 6.20
N SER A 264 -14.62 3.81 7.20
CA SER A 264 -13.37 3.08 7.13
C SER A 264 -13.42 1.83 8.00
N LEU A 265 -12.69 0.80 7.61
CA LEU A 265 -12.44 -0.40 8.40
C LEU A 265 -11.35 -0.19 9.45
N ALA A 266 -10.66 0.95 9.43
CA ALA A 266 -9.67 1.28 10.44
C ALA A 266 -10.31 1.39 11.82
N ARG A 267 -9.69 0.74 12.81
CA ARG A 267 -10.12 0.77 14.21
C ARG A 267 -9.77 2.08 14.92
N CYS A 268 -8.81 2.81 14.38
CA CYS A 268 -8.27 4.05 14.92
C CYS A 268 -8.16 5.13 13.86
N ARG A 269 -8.10 6.41 14.30
CA ARG A 269 -7.81 7.55 13.43
C ARG A 269 -6.80 8.49 14.07
N VAL A 270 -5.95 9.08 13.25
CA VAL A 270 -5.07 10.21 13.58
C VAL A 270 -5.36 11.37 12.63
N GLY A 271 -5.03 12.58 13.04
CA GLY A 271 -5.45 13.80 12.33
C GLY A 271 -4.74 14.03 11.01
N ALA A 272 -3.43 13.83 10.99
CA ALA A 272 -2.56 14.21 9.87
C ALA A 272 -1.30 13.32 9.79
N PRO A 273 -0.58 13.36 8.67
CA PRO A 273 0.72 12.68 8.54
C PRO A 273 1.74 13.09 9.60
N SER A 274 1.69 14.33 10.10
CA SER A 274 2.52 14.78 11.22
C SER A 274 2.35 13.93 12.47
N ASP A 275 1.11 13.53 12.81
CA ASP A 275 0.85 12.71 14.00
C ASP A 275 1.51 11.33 13.89
N VAL A 276 1.52 10.76 12.67
CA VAL A 276 2.22 9.50 12.37
C VAL A 276 3.73 9.69 12.54
N ARG A 277 4.29 10.74 11.94
CA ARG A 277 5.73 11.04 12.02
C ARG A 277 6.19 11.26 13.47
N ASP A 278 5.41 12.00 14.27
CA ASP A 278 5.68 12.23 15.69
C ASP A 278 5.64 10.93 16.50
N TRP A 279 4.68 10.06 16.18
CA TRP A 279 4.63 8.73 16.81
C TRP A 279 5.83 7.88 16.42
N LEU A 280 6.19 7.80 15.13
CA LEU A 280 7.36 7.06 14.65
C LEU A 280 8.65 7.57 15.31
N ALA A 281 8.82 8.89 15.44
CA ALA A 281 9.96 9.48 16.11
C ALA A 281 10.07 9.04 17.58
N ARG A 282 8.92 9.00 18.30
CA ARG A 282 8.90 8.55 19.71
C ARG A 282 9.27 7.08 19.86
N ILE A 283 8.67 6.19 19.05
CA ILE A 283 8.93 4.75 19.18
C ILE A 283 10.25 4.30 18.55
N SER A 284 10.91 5.16 17.77
CA SER A 284 12.26 4.93 17.23
C SER A 284 13.39 5.42 18.13
N ALA A 285 13.07 6.19 19.16
CA ALA A 285 14.02 6.67 20.15
C ALA A 285 14.37 5.54 21.14
#